data_4ca297e8cabde384fed4148b426432f3
#
_entry.id   4ca297e8cabde384fed4148b426432f3
#
_cell.length_a   1.000
_cell.length_b   1.000
_cell.length_c   1.000
_cell.angle_alpha   90.00
_cell.angle_beta   90.00
_cell.angle_gamma   90.00
#
_symmetry.space_group_name_H-M   'P 1'
#
loop_
_entity.id
_entity.type
_entity.pdbx_description
1 polymer ?
#
loop_
_entity_poly.entity_id
_entity_poly.type
_entity_poly.pdbx_seq_one_letter_code
_entity_poly.pdbx_strand_id
1 'polypeptide(L)'
;MNFTLAQMQTWLPMAVPVAGTLKADQLTSVCIQAVRTDSRSVVAGDLFVALKGENFDGAAFLLQAQAQGAAAVLFEAAHVQSPDTQKHLEGVHIPAFCVPNARVALGELSAQWRRQFEVSLIGVTGSNGKTTVTQMIAAVLRADASQPSMSTQGNLNNEIGVPLTLFNLRASHRRAVIELGMNHPGEIEVLARYAQ
;
A
#
# COMPACT_ATOMS: atom_id res chain seq x y z
N MET A 1 -1.86 -1.07 11.66
CA MET A 1 -0.58 -1.48 11.00
C MET A 1 0.54 -0.93 11.85
N ASN A 2 1.70 -1.58 11.87
CA ASN A 2 2.88 -1.04 12.55
C ASN A 2 4.13 -1.74 12.01
N PHE A 3 4.98 -1.02 11.29
CA PHE A 3 6.29 -1.48 10.84
C PHE A 3 7.26 -0.30 10.75
N THR A 4 8.55 -0.56 10.92
CA THR A 4 9.60 0.46 10.86
C THR A 4 10.08 0.71 9.44
N LEU A 5 10.76 1.84 9.18
CA LEU A 5 11.40 2.08 7.89
C LEU A 5 12.48 1.03 7.59
N ALA A 6 13.16 0.50 8.60
CA ALA A 6 14.12 -0.60 8.42
C ALA A 6 13.44 -1.87 7.89
N GLN A 7 12.27 -2.24 8.44
CA GLN A 7 11.48 -3.34 7.92
C GLN A 7 11.00 -3.06 6.49
N MET A 8 10.54 -1.84 6.20
CA MET A 8 10.15 -1.45 4.85
C MET A 8 11.31 -1.63 3.86
N GLN A 9 12.53 -1.20 4.19
CA GLN A 9 13.69 -1.40 3.32
C GLN A 9 14.04 -2.88 3.12
N THR A 10 13.89 -3.69 4.16
CA THR A 10 14.08 -5.15 4.04
C THR A 10 13.05 -5.77 3.10
N TRP A 11 11.80 -5.31 3.16
CA TRP A 11 10.71 -5.80 2.33
C TRP A 11 10.76 -5.24 0.89
N LEU A 12 11.31 -4.05 0.73
CA LEU A 12 11.47 -3.35 -0.56
C LEU A 12 12.94 -2.97 -0.78
N PRO A 13 13.83 -3.94 -1.11
CA PRO A 13 15.24 -3.64 -1.32
C PRO A 13 15.51 -2.67 -2.48
N MET A 14 14.52 -2.49 -3.38
CA MET A 14 14.58 -1.50 -4.45
C MET A 14 14.28 -0.07 -3.98
N ALA A 15 13.79 0.14 -2.75
CA ALA A 15 13.50 1.47 -2.22
C ALA A 15 14.79 2.15 -1.78
N VAL A 16 15.23 3.13 -2.56
CA VAL A 16 16.46 3.88 -2.32
C VAL A 16 16.14 5.17 -1.58
N PRO A 17 16.76 5.42 -0.41
CA PRO A 17 16.57 6.68 0.30
C PRO A 17 17.07 7.87 -0.53
N VAL A 18 16.30 8.95 -0.52
CA VAL A 18 16.74 10.22 -1.11
C VAL A 18 17.76 10.88 -0.19
N ALA A 19 18.87 11.30 -0.76
CA ALA A 19 19.95 11.92 0.01
C ALA A 19 19.47 13.12 0.83
N GLY A 20 19.86 13.17 2.11
CA GLY A 20 19.54 14.29 3.01
C GLY A 20 18.16 14.22 3.67
N THR A 21 17.28 13.30 3.27
CA THR A 21 15.92 13.16 3.86
C THR A 21 15.82 12.15 4.99
N LEU A 22 16.77 11.21 5.10
CA LEU A 22 16.77 10.13 6.08
C LEU A 22 17.98 10.20 7.00
N LYS A 23 17.75 10.18 8.32
CA LYS A 23 18.79 10.02 9.34
C LYS A 23 18.86 8.55 9.78
N ALA A 24 20.04 8.10 10.22
CA ALA A 24 20.27 6.70 10.58
C ALA A 24 19.34 6.20 11.71
N ASP A 25 19.06 7.03 12.69
CA ASP A 25 18.15 6.73 13.80
C ASP A 25 16.68 6.60 13.37
N GLN A 26 16.29 7.27 12.31
CA GLN A 26 14.91 7.22 11.78
C GLN A 26 14.54 5.85 11.20
N LEU A 27 15.50 5.06 10.75
CA LEU A 27 15.23 3.71 10.23
C LEU A 27 14.52 2.82 11.25
N THR A 28 14.89 2.93 12.51
CA THR A 28 14.32 2.11 13.60
C THR A 28 13.28 2.87 14.44
N SER A 29 13.37 4.19 14.51
CA SER A 29 12.47 5.01 15.34
C SER A 29 11.18 5.41 14.63
N VAL A 30 11.19 5.57 13.31
CA VAL A 30 9.99 5.91 12.55
C VAL A 30 9.17 4.67 12.27
N CYS A 31 7.93 4.65 12.81
CA CYS A 31 6.95 3.59 12.63
C CYS A 31 5.81 4.04 11.71
N ILE A 32 5.54 3.25 10.69
CA ILE A 32 4.44 3.47 9.75
C ILE A 32 3.16 2.86 10.30
N GLN A 33 2.11 3.67 10.43
CA GLN A 33 0.82 3.26 10.98
C GLN A 33 -0.21 2.88 9.91
N ALA A 34 -0.14 3.49 8.73
CA ALA A 34 -0.92 3.12 7.56
C ALA A 34 -0.19 3.49 6.27
N VAL A 35 -0.67 2.96 5.14
CA VAL A 35 -0.20 3.32 3.80
C VAL A 35 -1.34 4.03 3.08
N ARG A 36 -1.05 5.21 2.49
CA ARG A 36 -2.01 6.03 1.76
C ARG A 36 -1.50 6.36 0.37
N THR A 37 -2.42 6.41 -0.59
CA THR A 37 -2.15 6.81 -1.97
C THR A 37 -2.87 8.10 -2.36
N ASP A 38 -3.76 8.61 -1.49
CA ASP A 38 -4.44 9.90 -1.62
C ASP A 38 -3.89 10.85 -0.56
N SER A 39 -3.19 11.92 -0.99
CA SER A 39 -2.59 12.91 -0.10
C SER A 39 -3.59 13.58 0.83
N ARG A 40 -4.84 13.71 0.43
CA ARG A 40 -5.93 14.34 1.22
C ARG A 40 -6.34 13.51 2.44
N SER A 41 -6.09 12.20 2.40
CA SER A 41 -6.43 11.25 3.47
C SER A 41 -5.27 10.93 4.40
N VAL A 42 -4.09 11.50 4.16
CA VAL A 42 -2.88 11.30 4.97
C VAL A 42 -3.10 11.88 6.37
N VAL A 43 -2.66 11.13 7.37
CA VAL A 43 -2.61 11.57 8.77
C VAL A 43 -1.23 11.27 9.36
N ALA A 44 -0.99 11.77 10.58
CA ALA A 44 0.29 11.57 11.26
C ALA A 44 0.66 10.07 11.38
N GLY A 45 1.88 9.74 10.99
CA GLY A 45 2.40 8.38 11.03
C GLY A 45 2.18 7.55 9.76
N ASP A 46 1.52 8.09 8.74
CA ASP A 46 1.28 7.38 7.48
C ASP A 46 2.51 7.39 6.54
N LEU A 47 2.65 6.33 5.75
CA LEU A 47 3.47 6.31 4.54
C LEU A 47 2.61 6.78 3.36
N PHE A 48 2.97 7.89 2.75
CA PHE A 48 2.36 8.33 1.51
C PHE A 48 3.08 7.71 0.31
N VAL A 49 2.35 6.92 -0.49
CA VAL A 49 2.85 6.35 -1.76
C VAL A 49 2.31 7.18 -2.91
N ALA A 50 3.19 7.97 -3.50
CA ALA A 50 2.87 8.86 -4.63
C ALA A 50 2.78 8.04 -5.92
N LEU A 51 1.57 7.72 -6.34
CA LEU A 51 1.31 6.99 -7.58
C LEU A 51 1.20 7.95 -8.77
N LYS A 52 1.68 7.49 -9.92
CA LYS A 52 1.44 8.17 -11.20
C LYS A 52 0.17 7.60 -11.85
N GLY A 53 -0.78 8.49 -12.17
CA GLY A 53 -1.94 8.20 -12.98
C GLY A 53 -1.78 8.75 -14.40
N GLU A 54 -2.77 8.50 -15.25
CA GLU A 54 -2.78 9.03 -16.63
C GLU A 54 -2.84 10.57 -16.66
N ASN A 55 -3.63 11.16 -15.75
CA ASN A 55 -3.93 12.60 -15.72
C ASN A 55 -3.33 13.34 -14.51
N PHE A 56 -2.63 12.65 -13.62
CA PHE A 56 -2.03 13.28 -12.44
C PHE A 56 -0.75 12.58 -12.02
N ASP A 57 0.12 13.34 -11.37
CA ASP A 57 1.35 12.86 -10.78
C ASP A 57 1.30 13.02 -9.26
N GLY A 58 1.31 11.89 -8.53
CA GLY A 58 1.30 11.88 -7.07
C GLY A 58 2.50 12.60 -6.45
N ALA A 59 3.64 12.68 -7.16
CA ALA A 59 4.84 13.37 -6.69
C ALA A 59 4.61 14.88 -6.47
N ALA A 60 3.65 15.49 -7.15
CA ALA A 60 3.28 16.89 -6.92
C ALA A 60 2.69 17.14 -5.52
N PHE A 61 2.27 16.07 -4.81
CA PHE A 61 1.60 16.16 -3.51
C PHE A 61 2.49 15.75 -2.32
N LEU A 62 3.80 15.57 -2.51
CA LEU A 62 4.75 15.20 -1.45
C LEU A 62 4.76 16.21 -0.30
N LEU A 63 4.80 17.50 -0.61
CA LEU A 63 4.78 18.57 0.39
C LEU A 63 3.43 18.64 1.13
N GLN A 64 2.32 18.38 0.44
CA GLN A 64 1.00 18.30 1.06
C GLN A 64 0.94 17.12 2.04
N ALA A 65 1.41 15.94 1.63
CA ALA A 65 1.45 14.77 2.50
C ALA A 65 2.32 15.02 3.74
N GLN A 66 3.49 15.64 3.58
CA GLN A 66 4.34 16.06 4.70
C GLN A 66 3.60 17.02 5.64
N ALA A 67 2.94 18.05 5.10
CA ALA A 67 2.19 19.02 5.89
C ALA A 67 1.04 18.40 6.70
N GLN A 68 0.47 17.30 6.23
CA GLN A 68 -0.55 16.52 6.93
C GLN A 68 0.02 15.50 7.92
N GLY A 69 1.36 15.40 8.02
CA GLY A 69 2.04 14.59 9.02
C GLY A 69 2.46 13.19 8.52
N ALA A 70 2.59 12.99 7.21
CA ALA A 70 3.20 11.77 6.71
C ALA A 70 4.53 11.51 7.42
N ALA A 71 4.74 10.27 7.88
CA ALA A 71 5.99 9.86 8.51
C ALA A 71 7.09 9.58 7.49
N ALA A 72 6.70 9.21 6.26
CA ALA A 72 7.59 8.99 5.13
C ALA A 72 6.83 9.12 3.81
N VAL A 73 7.56 9.29 2.72
CA VAL A 73 7.02 9.29 1.35
C VAL A 73 7.77 8.29 0.47
N LEU A 74 7.06 7.68 -0.49
CA LEU A 74 7.59 6.77 -1.49
C LEU A 74 7.07 7.19 -2.87
N PHE A 75 7.95 7.31 -3.86
CA PHE A 75 7.61 7.78 -5.20
C PHE A 75 8.52 7.16 -6.27
N GLU A 76 8.19 7.36 -7.55
CA GLU A 76 8.96 6.77 -8.66
C GLU A 76 10.26 7.55 -8.94
N ALA A 77 11.37 6.84 -9.17
CA ALA A 77 12.69 7.42 -9.45
C ALA A 77 12.71 8.26 -10.73
N ALA A 78 11.88 7.94 -11.72
CA ALA A 78 11.75 8.73 -12.95
C ALA A 78 11.34 10.19 -12.68
N HIS A 79 10.67 10.45 -11.56
CA HIS A 79 10.29 11.79 -11.15
C HIS A 79 11.47 12.63 -10.63
N VAL A 80 12.52 11.99 -10.09
CA VAL A 80 13.72 12.71 -9.59
C VAL A 80 14.41 13.51 -10.70
N GLN A 81 14.25 13.11 -11.95
CA GLN A 81 14.84 13.80 -13.11
C GLN A 81 14.00 14.98 -13.61
N SER A 82 12.74 15.13 -13.15
CA SER A 82 11.90 16.26 -13.51
C SER A 82 12.29 17.51 -12.70
N PRO A 83 12.54 18.67 -13.33
CA PRO A 83 12.87 19.91 -12.62
C PRO A 83 11.80 20.32 -11.59
N ASP A 84 10.52 20.07 -11.88
CA ASP A 84 9.43 20.39 -10.98
C ASP A 84 9.43 19.49 -9.74
N THR A 85 9.74 18.20 -9.90
CA THR A 85 9.83 17.27 -8.77
C THR A 85 11.06 17.55 -7.92
N GLN A 86 12.19 17.98 -8.52
CA GLN A 86 13.37 18.39 -7.74
C GLN A 86 13.04 19.55 -6.80
N LYS A 87 12.29 20.56 -7.26
CA LYS A 87 11.80 21.65 -6.39
C LYS A 87 10.91 21.14 -5.24
N HIS A 88 10.04 20.19 -5.51
CA HIS A 88 9.21 19.61 -4.46
C HIS A 88 10.06 18.82 -3.45
N LEU A 89 11.08 18.09 -3.92
CA LEU A 89 11.99 17.33 -3.06
C LEU A 89 12.85 18.22 -2.16
N GLU A 90 13.26 19.41 -2.62
CA GLU A 90 14.02 20.38 -1.81
C GLU A 90 13.27 20.80 -0.54
N GLY A 91 11.93 20.78 -0.56
CA GLY A 91 11.08 21.08 0.60
C GLY A 91 10.70 19.89 1.45
N VAL A 92 11.09 18.66 1.05
CA VAL A 92 10.78 17.44 1.81
C VAL A 92 11.82 17.21 2.89
N HIS A 93 11.39 17.24 4.15
CA HIS A 93 12.24 17.07 5.34
C HIS A 93 11.96 15.78 6.13
N ILE A 94 11.02 14.98 5.66
CA ILE A 94 10.73 13.64 6.19
C ILE A 94 11.43 12.57 5.35
N PRO A 95 11.62 11.34 5.88
CA PRO A 95 12.18 10.23 5.11
C PRO A 95 11.49 10.04 3.77
N ALA A 96 12.27 10.12 2.69
CA ALA A 96 11.79 9.97 1.33
C ALA A 96 12.53 8.84 0.62
N PHE A 97 11.78 8.00 -0.09
CA PHE A 97 12.32 6.84 -0.81
C PHE A 97 11.88 6.88 -2.26
N CYS A 98 12.81 6.59 -3.17
CA CYS A 98 12.48 6.40 -4.58
C CYS A 98 12.53 4.91 -4.96
N VAL A 99 11.62 4.50 -5.86
CA VAL A 99 11.50 3.14 -6.40
C VAL A 99 11.38 3.18 -7.92
N PRO A 100 11.71 2.11 -8.64
CA PRO A 100 11.52 2.05 -10.09
C PRO A 100 10.05 2.18 -10.52
N ASN A 101 9.12 1.60 -9.75
CA ASN A 101 7.68 1.66 -10.01
C ASN A 101 6.91 1.64 -8.69
N ALA A 102 6.15 2.71 -8.41
CA ALA A 102 5.44 2.88 -7.14
C ALA A 102 4.25 1.92 -6.98
N ARG A 103 3.60 1.50 -8.08
CA ARG A 103 2.48 0.53 -8.01
C ARG A 103 3.00 -0.86 -7.67
N VAL A 104 4.09 -1.28 -8.29
CA VAL A 104 4.76 -2.55 -7.97
C VAL A 104 5.24 -2.53 -6.51
N ALA A 105 5.87 -1.45 -6.08
CA ALA A 105 6.34 -1.31 -4.70
C ALA A 105 5.18 -1.36 -3.68
N LEU A 106 4.04 -0.73 -3.97
CA LEU A 106 2.83 -0.80 -3.16
C LEU A 106 2.34 -2.26 -3.02
N GLY A 107 2.29 -3.01 -4.13
CA GLY A 107 1.90 -4.41 -4.16
C GLY A 107 2.86 -5.30 -3.36
N GLU A 108 4.17 -5.18 -3.61
CA GLU A 108 5.20 -5.95 -2.88
C GLU A 108 5.18 -5.65 -1.37
N LEU A 109 5.02 -4.37 -0.99
CA LEU A 109 4.91 -3.98 0.41
C LEU A 109 3.69 -4.61 1.07
N SER A 110 2.56 -4.66 0.36
CA SER A 110 1.33 -5.28 0.86
C SER A 110 1.47 -6.81 1.00
N ALA A 111 2.18 -7.46 0.08
CA ALA A 111 2.48 -8.89 0.14
C ALA A 111 3.35 -9.21 1.37
N GLN A 112 4.39 -8.41 1.63
CA GLN A 112 5.23 -8.58 2.81
C GLN A 112 4.45 -8.33 4.11
N TRP A 113 3.56 -7.36 4.13
CA TRP A 113 2.64 -7.14 5.25
C TRP A 113 1.71 -8.33 5.45
N ARG A 114 1.12 -8.86 4.36
CA ARG A 114 0.25 -10.04 4.37
C ARG A 114 0.93 -11.26 4.99
N ARG A 115 2.19 -11.50 4.66
CA ARG A 115 3.00 -12.64 5.16
C ARG A 115 3.27 -12.61 6.67
N GLN A 116 3.01 -11.49 7.34
CA GLN A 116 3.14 -11.41 8.80
C GLN A 116 1.99 -12.11 9.55
N PHE A 117 0.95 -12.59 8.84
CA PHE A 117 -0.27 -13.12 9.45
C PHE A 117 -0.59 -14.52 8.93
N GLU A 118 -0.95 -15.40 9.85
CA GLU A 118 -1.54 -16.71 9.54
C GLU A 118 -3.05 -16.55 9.31
N VAL A 119 -3.45 -16.11 8.12
CA VAL A 119 -4.82 -15.86 7.72
C VAL A 119 -5.18 -16.76 6.55
N SER A 120 -6.27 -17.51 6.66
CA SER A 120 -6.86 -18.23 5.52
C SER A 120 -7.54 -17.21 4.60
N LEU A 121 -6.99 -17.04 3.39
CA LEU A 121 -7.46 -16.04 2.44
C LEU A 121 -8.19 -16.71 1.28
N ILE A 122 -9.39 -16.20 0.97
CA ILE A 122 -10.23 -16.60 -0.17
C ILE A 122 -10.14 -15.48 -1.21
N GLY A 123 -9.58 -15.78 -2.39
CA GLY A 123 -9.62 -14.89 -3.55
C GLY A 123 -10.87 -15.14 -4.38
N VAL A 124 -11.60 -14.08 -4.75
CA VAL A 124 -12.78 -14.15 -5.62
C VAL A 124 -12.49 -13.40 -6.90
N THR A 125 -12.54 -14.09 -8.04
CA THR A 125 -12.43 -13.49 -9.36
C THR A 125 -13.51 -14.03 -10.30
N GLY A 126 -13.65 -13.44 -11.48
CA GLY A 126 -14.62 -13.83 -12.50
C GLY A 126 -15.09 -12.64 -13.32
N SER A 127 -15.75 -12.88 -14.43
CA SER A 127 -16.25 -11.82 -15.33
C SER A 127 -17.39 -11.02 -14.68
N ASN A 128 -18.30 -11.71 -13.98
CA ASN A 128 -19.48 -11.11 -13.33
C ASN A 128 -19.66 -11.67 -11.92
N GLY A 129 -20.39 -10.98 -11.05
CA GLY A 129 -20.81 -11.44 -9.76
C GLY A 129 -19.73 -11.45 -8.68
N LYS A 130 -18.50 -11.03 -8.95
CA LYS A 130 -17.39 -10.99 -7.99
C LYS A 130 -17.77 -10.33 -6.67
N THR A 131 -18.27 -9.12 -6.73
CA THR A 131 -18.65 -8.33 -5.55
C THR A 131 -19.78 -9.00 -4.77
N THR A 132 -20.80 -9.52 -5.46
CA THR A 132 -21.90 -10.25 -4.79
C THR A 132 -21.38 -11.47 -4.06
N VAL A 133 -20.59 -12.32 -4.72
CA VAL A 133 -20.00 -13.53 -4.11
C VAL A 133 -19.08 -13.16 -2.95
N THR A 134 -18.23 -12.13 -3.11
CA THR A 134 -17.37 -11.64 -2.04
C THR A 134 -18.19 -11.21 -0.82
N GLN A 135 -19.28 -10.46 -1.01
CA GLN A 135 -20.15 -10.03 0.09
C GLN A 135 -20.91 -11.19 0.75
N MET A 136 -21.35 -12.18 -0.02
CA MET A 136 -21.96 -13.39 0.53
C MET A 136 -20.98 -14.18 1.39
N ILE A 137 -19.76 -14.43 0.90
CA ILE A 137 -18.71 -15.09 1.68
C ILE A 137 -18.38 -14.27 2.93
N ALA A 138 -18.22 -12.95 2.79
CA ALA A 138 -17.95 -12.07 3.92
C ALA A 138 -19.06 -12.12 4.99
N ALA A 139 -20.33 -12.22 4.58
CA ALA A 139 -21.45 -12.36 5.51
C ALA A 139 -21.38 -13.70 6.28
N VAL A 140 -21.08 -14.80 5.58
CA VAL A 140 -20.88 -16.12 6.20
C VAL A 140 -19.71 -16.10 7.20
N LEU A 141 -18.56 -15.50 6.79
CA LEU A 141 -17.39 -15.41 7.67
C LEU A 141 -17.65 -14.56 8.92
N ARG A 142 -18.41 -13.47 8.79
CA ARG A 142 -18.80 -12.61 9.93
C ARG A 142 -19.78 -13.28 10.90
N ALA A 143 -20.60 -14.22 10.42
CA ALA A 143 -21.54 -14.95 11.29
C ALA A 143 -20.81 -15.81 12.33
N ASP A 144 -19.58 -16.22 12.07
CA ASP A 144 -18.72 -16.89 13.04
C ASP A 144 -17.87 -15.87 13.81
N ALA A 145 -18.45 -15.34 14.89
CA ALA A 145 -17.79 -14.32 15.73
C ALA A 145 -16.52 -14.85 16.44
N SER A 146 -16.34 -16.17 16.54
CA SER A 146 -15.13 -16.78 17.15
C SER A 146 -13.89 -16.60 16.29
N GLN A 147 -14.07 -16.30 14.99
CA GLN A 147 -12.97 -16.13 14.03
C GLN A 147 -13.08 -14.80 13.26
N PRO A 148 -12.49 -13.73 13.80
CA PRO A 148 -12.51 -12.42 13.15
C PRO A 148 -12.05 -12.49 11.70
N SER A 149 -12.82 -11.86 10.82
CA SER A 149 -12.60 -11.91 9.38
C SER A 149 -12.51 -10.52 8.78
N MET A 150 -11.82 -10.43 7.64
CA MET A 150 -11.69 -9.22 6.83
C MET A 150 -12.23 -9.48 5.42
N SER A 151 -12.75 -8.45 4.77
CA SER A 151 -13.20 -8.51 3.37
C SER A 151 -12.86 -7.24 2.61
N THR A 152 -12.75 -7.36 1.27
CA THR A 152 -12.67 -6.20 0.39
C THR A 152 -13.83 -5.25 0.65
N GLN A 153 -13.52 -3.96 0.78
CA GLN A 153 -14.49 -2.88 0.92
C GLN A 153 -14.62 -2.14 -0.40
N GLY A 154 -15.86 -1.82 -0.78
CA GLY A 154 -16.13 -1.11 -2.03
C GLY A 154 -15.65 -1.89 -3.26
N ASN A 155 -14.96 -1.20 -4.16
CA ASN A 155 -14.39 -1.72 -5.40
C ASN A 155 -12.85 -1.83 -5.38
N LEU A 156 -12.25 -2.01 -4.21
CA LEU A 156 -10.78 -2.11 -4.04
C LEU A 156 -10.25 -3.47 -4.52
N ASN A 157 -10.38 -3.76 -5.82
CA ASN A 157 -10.13 -5.07 -6.41
C ASN A 157 -9.02 -5.08 -7.49
N ASN A 158 -8.39 -3.94 -7.75
CA ASN A 158 -7.33 -3.77 -8.75
C ASN A 158 -5.93 -3.69 -8.12
N GLU A 159 -4.91 -3.38 -8.93
CA GLU A 159 -3.49 -3.28 -8.53
C GLU A 159 -3.18 -2.25 -7.43
N ILE A 160 -4.10 -1.33 -7.14
CA ILE A 160 -4.01 -0.38 -6.03
C ILE A 160 -4.92 -0.83 -4.88
N GLY A 161 -6.15 -1.22 -5.20
CA GLY A 161 -7.18 -1.56 -4.22
C GLY A 161 -6.88 -2.84 -3.43
N VAL A 162 -6.35 -3.88 -4.08
CA VAL A 162 -5.97 -5.13 -3.40
C VAL A 162 -4.85 -4.88 -2.37
N PRO A 163 -3.74 -4.20 -2.70
CA PRO A 163 -2.76 -3.79 -1.70
C PRO A 163 -3.35 -3.01 -0.54
N LEU A 164 -4.18 -1.99 -0.80
CA LEU A 164 -4.82 -1.20 0.25
C LEU A 164 -5.75 -2.04 1.13
N THR A 165 -6.41 -3.05 0.55
CA THR A 165 -7.19 -4.03 1.31
C THR A 165 -6.30 -4.90 2.20
N LEU A 166 -5.19 -5.43 1.67
CA LEU A 166 -4.24 -6.27 2.42
C LEU A 166 -3.62 -5.54 3.62
N PHE A 167 -3.36 -4.23 3.50
CA PHE A 167 -2.88 -3.43 4.62
C PHE A 167 -3.85 -3.33 5.80
N ASN A 168 -5.11 -3.71 5.62
CA ASN A 168 -6.08 -3.81 6.72
C ASN A 168 -5.99 -5.12 7.51
N LEU A 169 -5.14 -6.08 7.13
CA LEU A 169 -4.88 -7.28 7.92
C LEU A 169 -4.30 -6.92 9.29
N ARG A 170 -4.74 -7.67 10.30
CA ARG A 170 -4.32 -7.54 11.70
C ARG A 170 -4.12 -8.94 12.28
N ALA A 171 -3.32 -9.04 13.33
CA ALA A 171 -3.06 -10.30 14.04
C ALA A 171 -4.32 -10.99 14.59
N SER A 172 -5.41 -10.23 14.79
CA SER A 172 -6.70 -10.79 15.22
C SER A 172 -7.43 -11.52 14.11
N HIS A 173 -7.20 -11.19 12.83
CA HIS A 173 -7.90 -11.84 11.72
C HIS A 173 -7.44 -13.28 11.54
N ARG A 174 -8.38 -14.18 11.28
CA ARG A 174 -8.15 -15.60 10.98
C ARG A 174 -8.56 -15.96 9.56
N ARG A 175 -9.48 -15.21 8.99
CA ARG A 175 -10.01 -15.42 7.64
C ARG A 175 -10.11 -14.09 6.91
N ALA A 176 -9.94 -14.14 5.59
CA ALA A 176 -10.15 -12.98 4.73
C ALA A 176 -10.78 -13.41 3.41
N VAL A 177 -11.62 -12.56 2.82
CA VAL A 177 -12.09 -12.71 1.46
C VAL A 177 -11.75 -11.45 0.67
N ILE A 178 -11.03 -11.62 -0.43
CA ILE A 178 -10.51 -10.53 -1.26
C ILE A 178 -11.03 -10.68 -2.68
N GLU A 179 -11.63 -9.60 -3.19
CA GLU A 179 -12.03 -9.50 -4.58
C GLU A 179 -10.81 -9.16 -5.45
N LEU A 180 -10.61 -9.94 -6.52
CA LEU A 180 -9.55 -9.75 -7.51
C LEU A 180 -10.19 -9.42 -8.86
N GLY A 181 -10.04 -8.18 -9.30
CA GLY A 181 -10.54 -7.68 -10.58
C GLY A 181 -9.42 -7.54 -11.60
N MET A 182 -9.75 -7.68 -12.87
CA MET A 182 -8.81 -7.43 -13.97
C MET A 182 -9.48 -6.69 -15.12
N ASN A 183 -8.68 -5.92 -15.84
CA ASN A 183 -8.99 -5.34 -17.14
C ASN A 183 -8.12 -5.94 -18.24
N HIS A 184 -6.93 -6.45 -17.90
CA HIS A 184 -5.96 -7.01 -18.84
C HIS A 184 -5.50 -8.40 -18.42
N PRO A 185 -5.12 -9.28 -19.37
CA PRO A 185 -4.52 -10.58 -19.09
C PRO A 185 -3.29 -10.46 -18.19
N GLY A 186 -3.14 -11.38 -17.22
CA GLY A 186 -2.00 -11.43 -16.29
C GLY A 186 -2.22 -10.65 -14.98
N GLU A 187 -3.15 -9.72 -14.88
CA GLU A 187 -3.37 -8.93 -13.65
C GLU A 187 -3.80 -9.80 -12.47
N ILE A 188 -4.65 -10.81 -12.68
CA ILE A 188 -5.08 -11.72 -11.60
C ILE A 188 -3.90 -12.50 -11.01
N GLU A 189 -2.94 -12.93 -11.85
CA GLU A 189 -1.73 -13.60 -11.37
C GLU A 189 -0.93 -12.70 -10.42
N VAL A 190 -0.75 -11.44 -10.78
CA VAL A 190 -0.05 -10.45 -9.96
C VAL A 190 -0.79 -10.22 -8.65
N LEU A 191 -2.11 -10.00 -8.70
CA LEU A 191 -2.93 -9.78 -7.50
C LEU A 191 -2.97 -11.00 -6.58
N ALA A 192 -3.07 -12.21 -7.16
CA ALA A 192 -3.02 -13.46 -6.41
C ALA A 192 -1.67 -13.64 -5.70
N ARG A 193 -0.55 -13.27 -6.34
CA ARG A 193 0.79 -13.31 -5.74
C ARG A 193 0.90 -12.37 -4.54
N TYR A 194 0.27 -11.18 -4.57
CA TYR A 194 0.25 -10.29 -3.41
C TYR A 194 -0.57 -10.84 -2.25
N ALA A 195 -1.59 -11.64 -2.54
CA ALA A 195 -2.50 -12.21 -1.56
C ALA A 195 -2.01 -13.54 -0.92
N GLN A 196 -0.93 -14.12 -1.42
CA GLN A 196 -0.32 -15.39 -0.92
C GLN A 196 0.43 -15.31 0.40
#